data_2207f974226efda102648affffe6a732
#
_entry.id   2207f974226efda102648affffe6a732
#
_cell.length_a   1.000
_cell.length_b   1.000
_cell.length_c   1.000
_cell.angle_alpha   90.00
_cell.angle_beta   90.00
_cell.angle_gamma   90.00
#
_symmetry.space_group_name_H-M   'P 1'
#
loop_
_entity.id
_entity.type
_entity.pdbx_description
1 polymer ?
#
loop_
_entity_poly.entity_id
_entity_poly.type
_entity_poly.pdbx_seq_one_letter_code
_entity_poly.pdbx_strand_id
1 'polypeptide(L)'
;DISSDGRYVLMMTSRSRLTQRPTTLSTLYKLDVQTLQTETLVAEDGFLGGATFSPDGTQVLLTGSPECLDGIGLNLPEGLIPNQYDYQMYIMNLADKKIAPMTKDFHPSVQQTVWNKVDGQIYFTAENRDYISLYRMNPSNGKIQQLEAKEDLVKSISMADNAPVMAYY
;
A
#
# COMPACT_ATOMS: atom_id res chain seq x y z
N ASP A 1 6.64 1.24 9.63
CA ASP A 1 7.37 2.31 8.92
C ASP A 1 7.55 3.53 9.82
N ILE A 2 8.53 4.39 9.54
CA ILE A 2 8.88 5.58 10.33
C ILE A 2 8.78 6.81 9.42
N SER A 3 8.14 7.89 9.91
CA SER A 3 8.07 9.17 9.20
C SER A 3 9.46 9.76 8.95
N SER A 4 9.61 10.58 7.90
CA SER A 4 10.91 11.15 7.49
C SER A 4 11.58 12.00 8.56
N ASP A 5 10.80 12.63 9.45
CA ASP A 5 11.27 13.42 10.60
C ASP A 5 11.57 12.56 11.85
N GLY A 6 11.34 11.25 11.78
CA GLY A 6 11.54 10.31 12.89
C GLY A 6 10.53 10.43 14.04
N ARG A 7 9.49 11.26 13.91
CA ARG A 7 8.54 11.52 14.98
C ARG A 7 7.43 10.50 15.09
N TYR A 8 6.98 9.96 13.96
CA TYR A 8 5.84 9.05 13.92
C TYR A 8 6.24 7.66 13.45
N VAL A 9 5.60 6.65 14.02
CA VAL A 9 5.77 5.25 13.63
C VAL A 9 4.40 4.67 13.25
N LEU A 10 4.32 4.06 12.07
CA LEU A 10 3.20 3.19 11.70
C LEU A 10 3.43 1.80 12.28
N MET A 11 2.47 1.33 13.04
CA MET A 11 2.47 -0.01 13.64
C MET A 11 1.22 -0.75 13.24
N MET A 12 1.38 -2.01 12.86
CA MET A 12 0.26 -2.90 12.57
C MET A 12 0.24 -4.02 13.60
N THR A 13 -0.93 -4.26 14.17
CA THR A 13 -1.18 -5.40 15.05
C THR A 13 -2.19 -6.33 14.39
N SER A 14 -2.11 -7.61 14.67
CA SER A 14 -3.06 -8.60 14.14
C SER A 14 -3.68 -9.39 15.28
N ARG A 15 -4.98 -9.66 15.15
CA ARG A 15 -5.75 -10.46 16.06
C ARG A 15 -6.54 -11.53 15.29
N SER A 16 -6.40 -12.80 15.70
CA SER A 16 -7.20 -13.87 15.12
C SER A 16 -8.54 -13.99 15.85
N ARG A 17 -9.63 -14.01 15.09
CA ARG A 17 -10.95 -14.44 15.59
C ARG A 17 -11.11 -15.92 15.36
N LEU A 18 -11.26 -16.67 16.46
CA LEU A 18 -11.53 -18.11 16.44
C LEU A 18 -13.03 -18.34 16.30
N THR A 19 -13.50 -18.31 15.07
CA THR A 19 -14.87 -18.64 14.67
C THR A 19 -14.90 -19.89 13.83
N GLN A 20 -16.07 -20.32 13.32
CA GLN A 20 -16.16 -21.43 12.35
C GLN A 20 -15.32 -21.19 11.08
N ARG A 21 -15.10 -19.93 10.72
CA ARG A 21 -14.15 -19.49 9.68
C ARG A 21 -13.18 -18.52 10.34
N PRO A 22 -12.02 -19.00 10.80
CA PRO A 22 -11.03 -18.13 11.42
C PRO A 22 -10.62 -17.00 10.49
N THR A 23 -10.61 -15.79 11.01
CA THR A 23 -10.15 -14.60 10.30
C THR A 23 -9.10 -13.88 11.12
N THR A 24 -8.11 -13.29 10.45
CA THR A 24 -7.14 -12.40 11.08
C THR A 24 -7.53 -10.96 10.77
N LEU A 25 -7.67 -10.15 11.79
CA LEU A 25 -8.00 -8.73 11.68
C LEU A 25 -6.76 -7.92 12.01
N SER A 26 -6.42 -6.99 11.16
CA SER A 26 -5.31 -6.06 11.32
C SER A 26 -5.82 -4.69 11.79
N THR A 27 -5.09 -4.06 12.70
CA THR A 27 -5.33 -2.68 13.12
C THR A 27 -4.08 -1.87 12.89
N LEU A 28 -4.19 -0.78 12.17
CA LEU A 28 -3.11 0.16 11.89
C LEU A 28 -3.16 1.33 12.86
N TYR A 29 -2.03 1.57 13.52
CA TYR A 29 -1.82 2.70 14.44
C TYR A 29 -0.72 3.63 13.95
N LYS A 30 -0.87 4.91 14.27
CA LYS A 30 0.21 5.91 14.23
C LYS A 30 0.62 6.24 15.66
N LEU A 31 1.87 6.00 16.01
CA LEU A 31 2.47 6.34 17.31
C LEU A 31 3.27 7.64 17.18
N ASP A 32 3.04 8.61 18.05
CA ASP A 32 3.94 9.74 18.28
C ASP A 32 5.00 9.31 19.32
N VAL A 33 6.27 9.23 18.89
CA VAL A 33 7.36 8.72 19.76
C VAL A 33 7.76 9.71 20.87
N GLN A 34 7.37 10.98 20.75
CA GLN A 34 7.66 11.99 21.78
C GLN A 34 6.62 11.98 22.91
N THR A 35 5.35 11.83 22.55
CA THR A 35 4.23 11.83 23.51
C THR A 35 3.80 10.44 23.93
N LEU A 36 4.24 9.40 23.22
CA LEU A 36 3.84 8.00 23.35
C LEU A 36 2.32 7.77 23.16
N GLN A 37 1.67 8.70 22.50
CA GLN A 37 0.25 8.56 22.16
C GLN A 37 0.07 7.83 20.84
N THR A 38 -0.94 6.96 20.79
CA THR A 38 -1.33 6.22 19.60
C THR A 38 -2.65 6.73 19.05
N GLU A 39 -2.74 6.83 17.74
CA GLU A 39 -3.94 7.10 16.97
C GLU A 39 -4.27 5.90 16.11
N THR A 40 -5.50 5.38 16.17
CA THR A 40 -5.96 4.32 15.27
C THR A 40 -6.28 4.93 13.90
N LEU A 41 -5.61 4.45 12.86
CA LEU A 41 -5.85 4.86 11.48
C LEU A 41 -6.84 3.94 10.76
N VAL A 42 -6.68 2.63 10.92
CA VAL A 42 -7.60 1.60 10.40
C VAL A 42 -7.85 0.58 11.50
N ALA A 43 -9.12 0.28 11.77
CA ALA A 43 -9.52 -0.63 12.84
C ALA A 43 -10.00 -1.98 12.26
N GLU A 44 -9.42 -3.06 12.76
CA GLU A 44 -9.91 -4.45 12.57
C GLU A 44 -10.25 -4.85 11.12
N ASP A 45 -9.39 -4.48 10.17
CA ASP A 45 -9.54 -4.85 8.77
C ASP A 45 -8.92 -6.24 8.50
N GLY A 46 -9.68 -7.13 7.87
CA GLY A 46 -9.24 -8.50 7.56
C GLY A 46 -8.37 -8.61 6.30
N PHE A 47 -8.24 -7.55 5.54
CA PHE A 47 -7.65 -7.56 4.20
C PHE A 47 -6.54 -6.53 4.01
N LEU A 48 -6.23 -5.75 5.04
CA LEU A 48 -5.13 -4.78 5.03
C LEU A 48 -3.78 -5.50 5.07
N GLY A 49 -2.89 -5.21 4.11
CA GLY A 49 -1.59 -5.85 3.95
C GLY A 49 -0.41 -5.04 4.47
N GLY A 50 -0.36 -3.73 4.23
CA GLY A 50 0.77 -2.90 4.61
C GLY A 50 0.47 -1.41 4.66
N ALA A 51 1.41 -0.62 5.24
CA ALA A 51 1.31 0.81 5.34
C ALA A 51 2.69 1.49 5.35
N THR A 52 2.82 2.59 4.60
CA THR A 52 4.07 3.38 4.48
C THR A 52 3.73 4.87 4.43
N PHE A 53 4.50 5.72 5.14
CA PHE A 53 4.33 7.17 5.05
C PHE A 53 4.71 7.70 3.66
N SER A 54 4.03 8.78 3.23
CA SER A 54 4.54 9.64 2.18
C SER A 54 5.84 10.32 2.61
N PRO A 55 6.70 10.75 1.67
CA PRO A 55 7.96 11.42 1.98
C PRO A 55 7.80 12.66 2.87
N ASP A 56 6.70 13.39 2.72
CA ASP A 56 6.36 14.59 3.49
C ASP A 56 5.60 14.29 4.79
N GLY A 57 5.25 13.03 5.04
CA GLY A 57 4.55 12.59 6.25
C GLY A 57 3.07 13.02 6.33
N THR A 58 2.48 13.54 5.24
CA THR A 58 1.08 14.02 5.24
C THR A 58 0.08 12.94 4.84
N GLN A 59 0.56 11.88 4.21
CA GLN A 59 -0.26 10.78 3.70
C GLN A 59 0.32 9.43 4.11
N VAL A 60 -0.49 8.39 3.97
CA VAL A 60 -0.09 6.98 4.14
C VAL A 60 -0.51 6.20 2.91
N LEU A 61 0.44 5.54 2.27
CA LEU A 61 0.19 4.50 1.28
C LEU A 61 -0.21 3.22 2.02
N LEU A 62 -1.39 2.72 1.72
CA LEU A 62 -1.90 1.44 2.21
C LEU A 62 -1.90 0.42 1.07
N THR A 63 -1.61 -0.83 1.38
CA THR A 63 -1.78 -1.96 0.46
C THR A 63 -2.71 -2.98 1.07
N GLY A 64 -3.53 -3.61 0.25
CA GLY A 64 -4.48 -4.61 0.71
C GLY A 64 -5.31 -5.17 -0.45
N SER A 65 -6.15 -6.17 -0.17
CA SER A 65 -7.04 -6.71 -1.17
C SER A 65 -8.15 -5.70 -1.54
N PRO A 66 -8.90 -5.93 -2.63
CA PRO A 66 -10.04 -5.07 -3.00
C PRO A 66 -11.12 -4.95 -1.92
N GLU A 67 -11.21 -5.93 -1.00
CA GLU A 67 -12.19 -5.95 0.09
C GLU A 67 -11.77 -5.14 1.32
N CYS A 68 -10.50 -4.70 1.41
CA CYS A 68 -10.08 -3.88 2.54
C CYS A 68 -10.74 -2.50 2.54
N LEU A 69 -10.74 -1.84 3.68
CA LEU A 69 -11.26 -0.48 3.86
C LEU A 69 -12.73 -0.37 3.42
N ASP A 70 -13.56 -1.29 3.92
CA ASP A 70 -14.98 -1.39 3.59
C ASP A 70 -15.26 -1.61 2.09
N GLY A 71 -14.31 -2.23 1.38
CA GLY A 71 -14.46 -2.62 -0.02
C GLY A 71 -14.39 -1.47 -1.02
N ILE A 72 -13.76 -0.34 -0.67
CA ILE A 72 -13.64 0.80 -1.61
C ILE A 72 -12.87 0.47 -2.89
N GLY A 73 -12.06 -0.60 -2.88
CA GLY A 73 -11.30 -1.11 -4.02
C GLY A 73 -12.09 -2.04 -4.94
N LEU A 74 -13.31 -2.43 -4.57
CA LEU A 74 -14.10 -3.36 -5.36
C LEU A 74 -14.50 -2.76 -6.71
N ASN A 75 -14.18 -3.49 -7.79
CA ASN A 75 -14.51 -3.17 -9.18
C ASN A 75 -15.11 -4.40 -9.87
N LEU A 76 -16.15 -4.94 -9.26
CA LEU A 76 -16.85 -6.13 -9.77
C LEU A 76 -18.37 -5.88 -9.76
N PRO A 77 -19.11 -6.48 -10.68
CA PRO A 77 -20.57 -6.52 -10.59
C PRO A 77 -21.04 -7.10 -9.26
N GLU A 78 -22.18 -6.63 -8.79
CA GLU A 78 -22.80 -7.12 -7.56
C GLU A 78 -23.01 -8.64 -7.61
N GLY A 79 -22.70 -9.32 -6.51
CA GLY A 79 -22.83 -10.77 -6.36
C GLY A 79 -21.64 -11.61 -6.81
N LEU A 80 -20.59 -10.98 -7.37
CA LEU A 80 -19.32 -11.66 -7.63
C LEU A 80 -18.38 -11.55 -6.43
N ILE A 81 -17.64 -12.63 -6.19
CA ILE A 81 -16.64 -12.69 -5.12
C ILE A 81 -15.30 -12.19 -5.69
N PRO A 82 -14.67 -11.18 -5.06
CA PRO A 82 -13.37 -10.69 -5.51
C PRO A 82 -12.25 -11.70 -5.23
N ASN A 83 -11.17 -11.58 -5.99
CA ASN A 83 -9.94 -12.28 -5.70
C ASN A 83 -9.23 -11.59 -4.52
N GLN A 84 -9.24 -12.24 -3.36
CA GLN A 84 -8.64 -11.71 -2.13
C GLN A 84 -7.11 -11.70 -2.14
N TYR A 85 -6.49 -12.38 -3.10
CA TYR A 85 -5.03 -12.43 -3.26
C TYR A 85 -4.49 -11.30 -4.14
N ASP A 86 -5.35 -10.59 -4.87
CA ASP A 86 -4.93 -9.42 -5.64
C ASP A 86 -4.81 -8.22 -4.71
N TYR A 87 -3.62 -7.64 -4.64
CA TYR A 87 -3.38 -6.44 -3.84
C TYR A 87 -3.52 -5.18 -4.66
N GLN A 88 -4.07 -4.17 -4.02
CA GLN A 88 -4.26 -2.82 -4.53
C GLN A 88 -3.54 -1.81 -3.63
N MET A 89 -3.38 -0.59 -4.15
CA MET A 89 -2.87 0.56 -3.41
C MET A 89 -3.98 1.57 -3.11
N TYR A 90 -3.90 2.14 -1.92
CA TYR A 90 -4.79 3.19 -1.43
C TYR A 90 -3.96 4.30 -0.81
N ILE A 91 -4.39 5.53 -0.90
CA ILE A 91 -3.74 6.67 -0.22
C ILE A 91 -4.71 7.26 0.79
N MET A 92 -4.29 7.28 2.05
CA MET A 92 -4.98 7.95 3.15
C MET A 92 -4.36 9.32 3.39
N ASN A 93 -5.18 10.37 3.41
CA ASN A 93 -4.76 11.69 3.89
C ASN A 93 -4.84 11.70 5.44
N LEU A 94 -3.75 12.07 6.12
CA LEU A 94 -3.70 12.02 7.58
C LEU A 94 -4.48 13.16 8.26
N ALA A 95 -4.76 14.26 7.55
CA ALA A 95 -5.48 15.39 8.13
C ALA A 95 -6.99 15.13 8.26
N ASP A 96 -7.61 14.52 7.24
CA ASP A 96 -9.06 14.29 7.19
C ASP A 96 -9.45 12.81 7.15
N LYS A 97 -8.47 11.90 7.16
CA LYS A 97 -8.62 10.44 7.09
C LYS A 97 -9.31 9.91 5.85
N LYS A 98 -9.47 10.74 4.82
CA LYS A 98 -10.03 10.28 3.56
C LYS A 98 -9.08 9.34 2.85
N ILE A 99 -9.63 8.26 2.31
CA ILE A 99 -8.89 7.22 1.59
C ILE A 99 -9.36 7.21 0.14
N ALA A 100 -8.40 7.22 -0.78
CA ALA A 100 -8.64 7.08 -2.21
C ALA A 100 -8.08 5.75 -2.72
N PRO A 101 -8.86 4.93 -3.45
CA PRO A 101 -8.35 3.74 -4.12
C PRO A 101 -7.58 4.17 -5.38
N MET A 102 -6.27 3.87 -5.41
CA MET A 102 -5.38 4.34 -6.48
C MET A 102 -5.26 3.36 -7.64
N THR A 103 -5.48 2.07 -7.39
CA THR A 103 -5.30 1.00 -8.38
C THR A 103 -6.56 0.14 -8.57
N LYS A 104 -7.73 0.69 -8.29
CA LYS A 104 -9.01 0.01 -8.41
C LYS A 104 -9.27 -0.56 -9.81
N ASP A 105 -8.86 0.15 -10.86
CA ASP A 105 -9.01 -0.23 -12.27
C ASP A 105 -7.72 -0.80 -12.88
N PHE A 106 -6.73 -1.07 -12.06
CA PHE A 106 -5.45 -1.66 -12.45
C PHE A 106 -5.47 -3.15 -12.15
N HIS A 107 -5.51 -3.99 -13.18
CA HIS A 107 -5.72 -5.44 -13.05
C HIS A 107 -4.55 -6.24 -12.46
N PRO A 108 -3.24 -5.90 -12.69
CA PRO A 108 -2.16 -6.63 -12.07
C PRO A 108 -2.16 -6.50 -10.55
N SER A 109 -1.82 -7.58 -9.84
CA SER A 109 -1.71 -7.60 -8.38
C SER A 109 -0.45 -6.87 -7.91
N VAL A 110 -0.59 -5.82 -7.11
CA VAL A 110 0.53 -5.05 -6.54
C VAL A 110 1.30 -5.94 -5.56
N GLN A 111 2.62 -5.98 -5.68
CA GLN A 111 3.49 -6.77 -4.82
C GLN A 111 4.30 -5.88 -3.87
N GLN A 112 5.38 -5.29 -4.35
CA GLN A 112 6.23 -4.40 -3.57
C GLN A 112 6.01 -2.95 -3.96
N THR A 113 5.99 -2.05 -2.97
CA THR A 113 5.83 -0.62 -3.18
C THR A 113 6.95 0.18 -2.51
N VAL A 114 7.40 1.24 -3.15
CA VAL A 114 8.35 2.21 -2.60
C VAL A 114 7.87 3.61 -2.96
N TRP A 115 7.57 4.44 -1.95
CA TRP A 115 7.30 5.85 -2.16
C TRP A 115 8.63 6.61 -2.16
N ASN A 116 9.07 7.05 -3.32
CA ASN A 116 10.38 7.66 -3.48
C ASN A 116 10.43 9.08 -2.90
N LYS A 117 11.45 9.34 -2.08
CA LYS A 117 11.62 10.62 -1.39
C LYS A 117 12.13 11.75 -2.30
N VAL A 118 12.76 11.40 -3.43
CA VAL A 118 13.42 12.36 -4.30
C VAL A 118 12.44 12.99 -5.28
N ASP A 119 11.59 12.18 -5.92
CA ASP A 119 10.66 12.63 -6.97
C ASP A 119 9.18 12.55 -6.56
N GLY A 120 8.89 12.01 -5.36
CA GLY A 120 7.54 11.87 -4.84
C GLY A 120 6.68 10.85 -5.57
N GLN A 121 7.25 10.06 -6.49
CA GLN A 121 6.51 9.02 -7.19
C GLN A 121 6.46 7.73 -6.39
N ILE A 122 5.46 6.90 -6.65
CA ILE A 122 5.38 5.55 -6.10
C ILE A 122 5.86 4.58 -7.16
N TYR A 123 6.93 3.85 -6.86
CA TYR A 123 7.44 2.76 -7.68
C TYR A 123 6.96 1.44 -7.09
N PHE A 124 6.55 0.53 -7.96
CA PHE A 124 6.04 -0.74 -7.48
C PHE A 124 6.22 -1.85 -8.51
N THR A 125 6.26 -3.07 -8.03
CA THR A 125 6.13 -4.26 -8.86
C THR A 125 4.69 -4.76 -8.81
N ALA A 126 4.22 -5.33 -9.90
CA ALA A 126 2.91 -5.96 -9.96
C ALA A 126 2.94 -7.22 -10.82
N GLU A 127 2.24 -8.24 -10.33
CA GLU A 127 2.11 -9.52 -10.98
C GLU A 127 0.92 -9.50 -11.95
N ASN A 128 1.19 -9.88 -13.18
CA ASN A 128 0.19 -10.05 -14.22
C ASN A 128 0.43 -11.39 -14.93
N ARG A 129 -0.32 -12.41 -14.56
CA ARG A 129 -0.15 -13.80 -15.04
C ARG A 129 1.26 -14.31 -14.71
N ASP A 130 2.09 -14.51 -15.74
CA ASP A 130 3.44 -15.09 -15.61
C ASP A 130 4.55 -14.04 -15.48
N TYR A 131 4.19 -12.75 -15.43
CA TYR A 131 5.13 -11.63 -15.40
C TYR A 131 5.01 -10.86 -14.09
N ILE A 132 6.14 -10.41 -13.57
CA ILE A 132 6.19 -9.39 -12.52
C ILE A 132 6.89 -8.18 -13.13
N SER A 133 6.11 -7.17 -13.48
CA SER A 133 6.60 -5.96 -14.16
C SER A 133 6.77 -4.82 -13.19
N LEU A 134 7.62 -3.86 -13.59
CA LEU A 134 7.91 -2.66 -12.84
C LEU A 134 7.04 -1.50 -13.32
N TYR A 135 6.51 -0.74 -12.38
CA TYR A 135 5.62 0.39 -12.62
C TYR A 135 6.01 1.60 -11.79
N ARG A 136 5.58 2.76 -12.28
CA ARG A 136 5.61 4.03 -11.55
C ARG A 136 4.21 4.64 -11.54
N MET A 137 3.80 5.19 -10.42
CA MET A 137 2.53 5.90 -10.27
C MET A 137 2.77 7.33 -9.74
N ASN A 138 2.08 8.28 -10.32
CA ASN A 138 1.99 9.63 -9.76
C ASN A 138 0.87 9.66 -8.71
N PRO A 139 1.18 9.89 -7.42
CA PRO A 139 0.19 9.83 -6.35
C PRO A 139 -0.88 10.94 -6.42
N SER A 140 -0.59 12.07 -7.09
CA SER A 140 -1.52 13.20 -7.19
C SER A 140 -2.68 12.96 -8.16
N ASN A 141 -2.50 12.10 -9.18
CA ASN A 141 -3.51 11.87 -10.21
C ASN A 141 -3.74 10.39 -10.54
N GLY A 142 -3.04 9.47 -9.88
CA GLY A 142 -3.17 8.03 -10.07
C GLY A 142 -2.64 7.51 -11.42
N LYS A 143 -1.96 8.34 -12.24
CA LYS A 143 -1.44 7.90 -13.54
C LYS A 143 -0.33 6.87 -13.36
N ILE A 144 -0.56 5.66 -13.89
CA ILE A 144 0.38 4.55 -13.87
C ILE A 144 1.10 4.44 -15.21
N GLN A 145 2.40 4.15 -15.14
CA GLN A 145 3.25 3.87 -16.30
C GLN A 145 4.07 2.62 -16.02
N GLN A 146 4.04 1.66 -16.93
CA GLN A 146 4.97 0.53 -16.90
C GLN A 146 6.37 1.03 -17.32
N LEU A 147 7.38 0.57 -16.59
CA LEU A 147 8.77 0.85 -16.87
C LEU A 147 9.43 -0.35 -17.55
N GLU A 148 10.39 -0.09 -18.43
CA GLU A 148 11.16 -1.16 -19.05
C GLU A 148 12.11 -1.77 -18.04
N ALA A 149 12.08 -3.10 -17.93
CA ALA A 149 13.04 -3.92 -17.21
C ALA A 149 13.60 -4.97 -18.17
N LYS A 150 14.81 -5.45 -17.89
CA LYS A 150 15.43 -6.50 -18.73
C LYS A 150 14.87 -7.89 -18.40
N GLU A 151 14.37 -8.05 -17.19
CA GLU A 151 13.86 -9.30 -16.65
C GLU A 151 12.34 -9.37 -16.76
N ASP A 152 11.82 -10.57 -17.01
CA ASP A 152 10.37 -10.86 -17.03
C ASP A 152 9.77 -10.91 -15.63
N LEU A 153 10.59 -11.14 -14.61
CA LEU A 153 10.20 -11.26 -13.22
C LEU A 153 11.03 -10.31 -12.35
N VAL A 154 10.55 -9.10 -12.13
CA VAL A 154 11.17 -8.14 -11.21
C VAL A 154 10.67 -8.41 -9.80
N LYS A 155 11.42 -9.20 -9.03
CA LYS A 155 11.02 -9.68 -7.70
C LYS A 155 11.22 -8.66 -6.59
N SER A 156 12.20 -7.78 -6.75
CA SER A 156 12.50 -6.79 -5.71
C SER A 156 13.00 -5.49 -6.31
N ILE A 157 12.60 -4.39 -5.66
CA ILE A 157 13.07 -3.04 -5.97
C ILE A 157 13.60 -2.36 -4.71
N SER A 158 14.63 -1.57 -4.89
CA SER A 158 15.19 -0.70 -3.85
C SER A 158 15.55 0.64 -4.46
N MET A 159 15.30 1.73 -3.75
CA MET A 159 15.56 3.08 -4.22
C MET A 159 16.49 3.81 -3.27
N ALA A 160 17.36 4.65 -3.83
CA ALA A 160 18.22 5.52 -3.04
C ALA A 160 17.39 6.65 -2.43
N ASP A 161 17.75 7.04 -1.18
CA ASP A 161 17.06 8.12 -0.45
C ASP A 161 17.41 9.53 -0.95
N ASN A 162 18.50 9.69 -1.69
CA ASN A 162 19.07 10.98 -2.07
C ASN A 162 19.32 11.15 -3.59
N ALA A 163 18.96 10.18 -4.39
CA ALA A 163 19.11 10.21 -5.84
C ALA A 163 17.99 9.39 -6.52
N PRO A 164 17.59 9.73 -7.75
CA PRO A 164 16.56 8.97 -8.48
C PRO A 164 17.17 7.70 -9.10
N VAL A 165 17.83 6.90 -8.26
CA VAL A 165 18.48 5.63 -8.63
C VAL A 165 17.72 4.48 -8.02
N MET A 166 17.39 3.51 -8.84
CA MET A 166 16.69 2.28 -8.47
C MET A 166 17.55 1.07 -8.83
N ALA A 167 17.61 0.11 -7.92
CA ALA A 167 18.10 -1.23 -8.18
C ALA A 167 16.92 -2.20 -8.19
N TYR A 168 16.96 -3.21 -9.06
CA TYR A 168 15.97 -4.29 -9.12
C TYR A 168 16.63 -5.61 -9.48
N TYR A 169 16.00 -6.73 -9.12
CA TYR A 169 16.40 -8.08 -9.51
C TYR A 169 15.20 -9.01 -9.62
#